data_8219d791f632366c1555080bd4db7478
#
_entry.id   8219d791f632366c1555080bd4db7478
#
_cell.length_a   1.000
_cell.length_b   1.000
_cell.length_c   1.000
_cell.angle_alpha   90.00
_cell.angle_beta   90.00
_cell.angle_gamma   90.00
#
_symmetry.space_group_name_H-M   'P 1'
#
loop_
_entity.id
_entity.type
_entity.pdbx_description
1 polymer ?
#
loop_
_entity_poly.entity_id
_entity_poly.type
_entity_poly.pdbx_seq_one_letter_code
_entity_poly.pdbx_strand_id
1 'polypeptide(L)'
;MSVSINTVYQKVLAIANKEQRGYITPQEFNLFADQAQKEIFEQYFYDINQFNRVPGNQTEFSDQLYMLEEKISAFRVNDISMVSSTELVTRSTFESGVTTGWTDETGNNSAPIVVADANNNYVPSLKLINDGDDDDPYIDEEIVLSTSKKYRLKVKISYANDPTGAGDSVGLKLQAKSDSGAEDGNYILNTTAVTNGEYFLDFEPLDYSGGGGNTEQYQIIVGLEENTQDNTVIHFSEISLKEIDNSTLATDIYRLGEVMYKNSGSSYATQVSEVSTNQLVSYNLSPLTRPTIQNPLYVRSSNVSITIYPSILTTGSTLTYNYVKNPSAPKWTYNVVLGKAVYNSSASDANDFELHSSEENNLVYKVLQLAGISMNRPDIIQAATGKDAQESQQQKS
;
A
#
# COMPACT_ATOMS: atom_id res chain seq x y z
N MET A 1 -5.54 -5.67 16.31
CA MET A 1 -5.80 -7.09 15.95
C MET A 1 -7.12 -7.12 15.20
N SER A 2 -7.16 -7.76 14.04
CA SER A 2 -8.34 -7.92 13.19
C SER A 2 -9.32 -8.95 13.79
N VAL A 3 -10.61 -8.87 13.44
CA VAL A 3 -11.62 -9.84 13.85
C VAL A 3 -11.60 -11.03 12.90
N SER A 4 -11.48 -12.25 13.43
CA SER A 4 -11.48 -13.46 12.61
C SER A 4 -12.84 -13.73 11.98
N ILE A 5 -12.88 -13.86 10.66
CA ILE A 5 -14.09 -14.15 9.91
C ILE A 5 -14.68 -15.53 10.27
N ASN A 6 -13.81 -16.50 10.56
CA ASN A 6 -14.27 -17.84 10.97
C ASN A 6 -14.97 -17.81 12.32
N THR A 7 -14.46 -17.04 13.27
CA THR A 7 -15.09 -16.89 14.60
C THR A 7 -16.49 -16.28 14.48
N VAL A 8 -16.62 -15.21 13.70
CA VAL A 8 -17.92 -14.57 13.45
C VAL A 8 -18.89 -15.54 12.77
N TYR A 9 -18.43 -16.25 11.73
CA TYR A 9 -19.26 -17.23 11.02
C TYR A 9 -19.79 -18.33 11.95
N GLN A 10 -18.91 -18.90 12.78
CA GLN A 10 -19.31 -19.92 13.76
C GLN A 10 -20.32 -19.40 14.79
N LYS A 11 -20.14 -18.16 15.28
CA LYS A 11 -21.10 -17.53 16.21
C LYS A 11 -22.46 -17.28 15.54
N VAL A 12 -22.44 -16.75 14.30
CA VAL A 12 -23.67 -16.52 13.52
C VAL A 12 -24.42 -17.84 13.28
N LEU A 13 -23.74 -18.90 12.86
CA LEU A 13 -24.34 -20.21 12.69
C LEU A 13 -24.90 -20.79 14.02
N ALA A 14 -24.15 -20.64 15.10
CA ALA A 14 -24.60 -21.16 16.42
C ALA A 14 -25.91 -20.48 16.89
N ILE A 15 -26.06 -19.19 16.63
CA ILE A 15 -27.26 -18.43 16.98
C ILE A 15 -28.42 -18.77 16.01
N ALA A 16 -28.16 -18.76 14.70
CA ALA A 16 -29.14 -19.03 13.66
C ALA A 16 -29.69 -20.50 13.78
N ASN A 17 -28.82 -21.49 14.04
CA ASN A 17 -29.19 -22.89 14.13
C ASN A 17 -29.92 -23.27 15.44
N LYS A 18 -29.77 -22.46 16.50
CA LYS A 18 -30.50 -22.73 17.79
C LYS A 18 -32.01 -22.78 17.60
N GLU A 19 -32.51 -22.14 16.58
CA GLU A 19 -33.92 -22.04 16.24
C GLU A 19 -34.39 -23.11 15.21
N GLN A 20 -33.54 -24.03 14.78
CA GLN A 20 -33.79 -25.13 13.83
C GLN A 20 -34.39 -24.76 12.46
N ARG A 21 -34.34 -23.51 12.02
CA ARG A 21 -35.08 -23.03 10.85
C ARG A 21 -34.32 -22.13 9.88
N GLY A 22 -33.03 -22.00 9.96
CA GLY A 22 -32.30 -21.15 9.01
C GLY A 22 -30.84 -21.60 8.83
N TYR A 23 -30.50 -21.97 7.61
CA TYR A 23 -29.11 -22.19 7.20
C TYR A 23 -28.65 -21.00 6.39
N ILE A 24 -27.61 -20.33 6.85
CA ILE A 24 -26.95 -19.26 6.10
C ILE A 24 -25.84 -19.92 5.30
N THR A 25 -25.92 -19.82 3.99
CA THR A 25 -24.85 -20.33 3.11
C THR A 25 -23.58 -19.50 3.25
N PRO A 26 -22.39 -20.08 3.02
CA PRO A 26 -21.15 -19.31 3.04
C PRO A 26 -21.13 -18.11 2.09
N GLN A 27 -21.82 -18.21 0.95
CA GLN A 27 -21.92 -17.11 -0.02
C GLN A 27 -22.78 -15.97 0.50
N GLU A 28 -23.95 -16.28 1.08
CA GLU A 28 -24.81 -15.27 1.72
C GLU A 28 -24.11 -14.63 2.91
N PHE A 29 -23.39 -15.43 3.71
CA PHE A 29 -22.61 -14.90 4.82
C PHE A 29 -21.57 -13.89 4.36
N ASN A 30 -20.82 -14.17 3.30
CA ASN A 30 -19.80 -13.25 2.76
C ASN A 30 -20.41 -11.90 2.31
N LEU A 31 -21.61 -11.94 1.71
CA LEU A 31 -22.32 -10.72 1.31
C LEU A 31 -22.77 -9.91 2.54
N PHE A 32 -23.35 -10.56 3.55
CA PHE A 32 -23.76 -9.87 4.77
C PHE A 32 -22.59 -9.40 5.60
N ALA A 33 -21.48 -10.15 5.61
CA ALA A 33 -20.24 -9.78 6.28
C ALA A 33 -19.64 -8.48 5.71
N ASP A 34 -19.57 -8.36 4.38
CA ASP A 34 -19.08 -7.14 3.72
C ASP A 34 -19.98 -5.94 4.03
N GLN A 35 -21.30 -6.11 3.93
CA GLN A 35 -22.25 -5.04 4.25
C GLN A 35 -22.16 -4.64 5.74
N ALA A 36 -22.12 -5.60 6.65
CA ALA A 36 -22.01 -5.32 8.09
C ALA A 36 -20.72 -4.55 8.43
N GLN A 37 -19.59 -4.95 7.84
CA GLN A 37 -18.33 -4.25 8.03
C GLN A 37 -18.39 -2.80 7.56
N LYS A 38 -18.94 -2.55 6.37
CA LYS A 38 -19.10 -1.19 5.84
C LYS A 38 -20.04 -0.33 6.69
N GLU A 39 -21.15 -0.88 7.15
CA GLU A 39 -22.07 -0.15 8.02
C GLU A 39 -21.42 0.27 9.36
N ILE A 40 -20.65 -0.61 9.99
CA ILE A 40 -19.91 -0.28 11.23
C ILE A 40 -18.82 0.76 10.94
N PHE A 41 -18.11 0.62 9.83
CA PHE A 41 -17.09 1.58 9.41
C PHE A 41 -17.67 2.98 9.19
N GLU A 42 -18.78 3.11 8.48
CA GLU A 42 -19.46 4.40 8.25
C GLU A 42 -19.99 5.00 9.57
N GLN A 43 -20.44 4.16 10.50
CA GLN A 43 -20.92 4.60 11.81
C GLN A 43 -19.83 5.35 12.60
N TYR A 44 -18.56 4.94 12.52
CA TYR A 44 -17.44 5.65 13.18
C TYR A 44 -17.34 7.11 12.76
N PHE A 45 -17.48 7.39 11.47
CA PHE A 45 -17.43 8.77 10.95
C PHE A 45 -18.66 9.58 11.33
N TYR A 46 -19.81 8.94 11.37
CA TYR A 46 -21.02 9.59 11.84
C TYR A 46 -20.90 9.98 13.33
N ASP A 47 -20.42 9.09 14.16
CA ASP A 47 -20.24 9.33 15.59
C ASP A 47 -19.20 10.43 15.85
N ILE A 48 -18.03 10.41 15.20
CA ILE A 48 -17.05 11.51 15.28
C ILE A 48 -17.67 12.85 14.90
N ASN A 49 -18.47 12.87 13.84
CA ASN A 49 -19.11 14.11 13.37
C ASN A 49 -20.14 14.62 14.39
N GLN A 50 -20.85 13.73 15.08
CA GLN A 50 -21.73 14.09 16.17
C GLN A 50 -20.97 14.66 17.38
N PHE A 51 -19.91 13.97 17.83
CA PHE A 51 -19.10 14.42 18.96
C PHE A 51 -18.44 15.77 18.70
N ASN A 52 -17.96 16.03 17.50
CA ASN A 52 -17.38 17.32 17.13
C ASN A 52 -18.39 18.48 17.13
N ARG A 53 -19.70 18.20 17.06
CA ARG A 53 -20.76 19.22 17.09
C ARG A 53 -21.28 19.54 18.48
N VAL A 54 -21.00 18.71 19.46
CA VAL A 54 -21.45 18.96 20.85
C VAL A 54 -20.49 19.96 21.50
N PRO A 55 -20.95 21.17 21.87
CA PRO A 55 -20.13 22.13 22.58
C PRO A 55 -20.02 21.69 24.04
N GLY A 56 -18.87 21.19 24.44
CA GLY A 56 -18.67 20.80 25.83
C GLY A 56 -17.22 20.43 26.13
N ASN A 57 -16.72 21.02 27.20
CA ASN A 57 -15.39 20.76 27.77
C ASN A 57 -15.47 19.58 28.75
N GLN A 58 -16.19 18.50 28.42
CA GLN A 58 -16.34 17.35 29.31
C GLN A 58 -15.28 16.30 28.95
N THR A 59 -14.53 15.85 29.93
CA THR A 59 -13.46 14.84 29.81
C THR A 59 -13.97 13.50 29.29
N GLU A 60 -15.22 13.15 29.57
CA GLU A 60 -15.87 11.94 29.08
C GLU A 60 -15.99 11.88 27.55
N PHE A 61 -16.23 13.03 26.89
CA PHE A 61 -16.24 13.10 25.42
C PHE A 61 -14.86 12.96 24.80
N SER A 62 -13.83 13.38 25.50
CA SER A 62 -12.44 13.23 25.04
C SER A 62 -12.04 11.76 24.93
N ASP A 63 -12.43 10.95 25.92
CA ASP A 63 -12.08 9.53 25.94
C ASP A 63 -12.83 8.74 24.84
N GLN A 64 -14.09 9.10 24.59
CA GLN A 64 -14.87 8.48 23.51
C GLN A 64 -14.30 8.84 22.13
N LEU A 65 -13.90 10.10 21.92
CA LEU A 65 -13.26 10.53 20.69
C LEU A 65 -11.94 9.78 20.46
N TYR A 66 -11.15 9.62 21.51
CA TYR A 66 -9.89 8.89 21.45
C TYR A 66 -10.10 7.40 21.08
N MET A 67 -11.09 6.73 21.67
CA MET A 67 -11.44 5.35 21.33
C MET A 67 -11.91 5.21 19.87
N LEU A 68 -12.68 6.17 19.35
CA LEU A 68 -13.10 6.17 17.95
C LEU A 68 -11.91 6.42 17.01
N GLU A 69 -11.01 7.31 17.38
CA GLU A 69 -9.78 7.54 16.61
C GLU A 69 -8.88 6.30 16.58
N GLU A 70 -8.79 5.56 17.70
CA GLU A 70 -8.07 4.29 17.75
C GLU A 70 -8.68 3.26 16.80
N LYS A 71 -10.01 3.11 16.78
CA LYS A 71 -10.71 2.22 15.85
C LYS A 71 -10.48 2.59 14.38
N ILE A 72 -10.46 3.89 14.06
CA ILE A 72 -10.19 4.39 12.71
C ILE A 72 -8.71 4.26 12.34
N SER A 73 -7.80 4.26 13.31
CA SER A 73 -6.35 4.16 13.04
C SER A 73 -5.98 2.90 12.25
N ALA A 74 -6.76 1.81 12.40
CA ALA A 74 -6.59 0.57 11.62
C ALA A 74 -6.76 0.78 10.10
N PHE A 75 -7.47 1.84 9.69
CA PHE A 75 -7.74 2.18 8.29
C PHE A 75 -6.90 3.35 7.78
N ARG A 76 -6.07 3.96 8.64
CA ARG A 76 -5.18 5.05 8.24
C ARG A 76 -3.96 4.50 7.53
N VAL A 77 -3.71 5.02 6.34
CA VAL A 77 -2.50 4.77 5.56
C VAL A 77 -1.74 6.08 5.45
N ASN A 78 -0.48 6.07 5.86
CA ASN A 78 0.33 7.27 5.98
C ASN A 78 1.51 7.23 5.00
N ASP A 79 1.98 8.43 4.63
CA ASP A 79 3.22 8.66 3.88
C ASP A 79 3.31 7.90 2.54
N ILE A 80 2.17 7.76 1.86
CA ILE A 80 2.14 7.13 0.55
C ILE A 80 2.68 8.10 -0.49
N SER A 81 3.77 7.69 -1.16
CA SER A 81 4.29 8.42 -2.32
C SER A 81 3.37 8.27 -3.51
N MET A 82 3.16 9.35 -4.25
CA MET A 82 2.40 9.30 -5.49
C MET A 82 3.26 8.70 -6.60
N VAL A 83 2.95 7.48 -6.99
CA VAL A 83 3.56 6.75 -8.12
C VAL A 83 2.47 6.10 -8.96
N SER A 84 2.70 5.94 -10.25
CA SER A 84 1.79 5.23 -11.15
C SER A 84 1.52 3.80 -10.66
N SER A 85 0.34 3.29 -10.94
CA SER A 85 0.01 1.87 -10.71
C SER A 85 0.62 0.94 -11.77
N THR A 86 1.05 1.49 -12.91
CA THR A 86 1.60 0.71 -14.02
C THR A 86 3.03 0.32 -13.73
N GLU A 87 3.30 -1.00 -13.71
CA GLU A 87 4.65 -1.55 -13.61
C GLU A 87 5.30 -1.54 -14.99
N LEU A 88 6.56 -1.10 -15.07
CA LEU A 88 7.30 -0.99 -16.33
C LEU A 88 8.29 -2.14 -16.51
N VAL A 89 8.83 -2.72 -15.44
CA VAL A 89 9.67 -3.91 -15.53
C VAL A 89 8.82 -5.13 -15.89
N THR A 90 9.37 -6.01 -16.70
CA THR A 90 8.68 -7.23 -17.17
C THR A 90 8.27 -8.12 -16.00
N ARG A 91 9.04 -8.12 -14.92
CA ARG A 91 8.78 -8.92 -13.73
C ARG A 91 9.20 -8.19 -12.47
N SER A 92 8.21 -7.77 -11.70
CA SER A 92 8.41 -7.08 -10.43
C SER A 92 8.49 -8.02 -9.23
N THR A 93 7.91 -9.23 -9.33
CA THR A 93 7.92 -10.27 -8.27
C THR A 93 8.39 -11.61 -8.84
N PHE A 94 8.88 -12.48 -7.97
CA PHE A 94 9.52 -13.74 -8.35
C PHE A 94 8.69 -14.99 -8.01
N GLU A 95 7.39 -14.83 -7.78
CA GLU A 95 6.47 -15.91 -7.35
C GLU A 95 6.44 -17.12 -8.29
N SER A 96 6.73 -16.92 -9.59
CA SER A 96 6.78 -18.00 -10.58
C SER A 96 8.09 -18.77 -10.64
N GLY A 97 9.08 -18.42 -9.79
CA GLY A 97 10.38 -19.09 -9.74
C GLY A 97 11.29 -18.89 -10.96
N VAL A 98 11.02 -17.85 -11.78
CA VAL A 98 11.79 -17.54 -12.99
C VAL A 98 12.30 -16.10 -12.99
N THR A 99 13.41 -15.88 -13.67
CA THR A 99 14.08 -14.58 -13.83
C THR A 99 13.79 -13.95 -15.22
N THR A 100 12.85 -14.48 -15.98
CA THR A 100 12.53 -14.01 -17.35
C THR A 100 12.25 -12.49 -17.37
N GLY A 101 12.90 -11.78 -18.28
CA GLY A 101 12.84 -10.32 -18.40
C GLY A 101 14.09 -9.64 -17.89
N TRP A 102 14.81 -10.27 -16.97
CA TRP A 102 16.08 -9.78 -16.46
C TRP A 102 17.25 -10.52 -17.09
N THR A 103 18.24 -9.77 -17.57
CA THR A 103 19.50 -10.30 -18.09
C THR A 103 20.44 -10.58 -16.93
N ASP A 104 21.15 -11.69 -17.01
CA ASP A 104 22.17 -12.09 -16.05
C ASP A 104 23.51 -11.48 -16.42
N GLU A 105 23.99 -10.56 -15.62
CA GLU A 105 25.30 -9.90 -15.76
C GLU A 105 26.14 -10.13 -14.50
N THR A 106 26.05 -11.34 -13.95
CA THR A 106 26.82 -11.71 -12.74
C THR A 106 28.29 -12.02 -13.04
N GLY A 107 28.73 -11.94 -14.29
CA GLY A 107 30.10 -12.21 -14.68
C GLY A 107 30.50 -13.67 -14.42
N ASN A 108 31.58 -13.88 -13.66
CA ASN A 108 32.01 -15.21 -13.21
C ASN A 108 31.34 -15.64 -11.89
N ASN A 109 30.56 -14.77 -11.26
CA ASN A 109 29.80 -15.11 -10.04
C ASN A 109 28.66 -16.10 -10.34
N SER A 110 28.09 -16.66 -9.29
CA SER A 110 26.95 -17.57 -9.41
C SER A 110 25.75 -16.88 -10.03
N ALA A 111 25.16 -17.53 -11.06
CA ALA A 111 23.97 -16.99 -11.74
C ALA A 111 22.81 -16.70 -10.75
N PRO A 112 22.01 -15.66 -11.03
CA PRO A 112 20.88 -15.30 -10.18
C PRO A 112 19.85 -16.42 -10.13
N ILE A 113 19.42 -16.77 -8.94
CA ILE A 113 18.43 -17.82 -8.73
C ILE A 113 17.25 -17.33 -7.90
N VAL A 114 16.05 -17.85 -8.20
CA VAL A 114 14.89 -17.63 -7.34
C VAL A 114 14.85 -18.69 -6.25
N VAL A 115 14.79 -18.23 -5.01
CA VAL A 115 14.76 -19.11 -3.83
C VAL A 115 13.52 -18.80 -2.98
N ALA A 116 13.01 -19.83 -2.29
CA ALA A 116 12.02 -19.63 -1.23
C ALA A 116 12.75 -19.07 0.00
N ASP A 117 12.59 -17.78 0.26
CA ASP A 117 13.32 -17.09 1.31
C ASP A 117 12.74 -17.42 2.69
N ALA A 118 13.51 -18.16 3.50
CA ALA A 118 13.12 -18.52 4.87
C ALA A 118 12.97 -17.29 5.79
N ASN A 119 13.63 -16.17 5.48
CA ASN A 119 13.54 -14.92 6.24
C ASN A 119 12.31 -14.08 5.86
N ASN A 120 11.65 -14.42 4.76
CA ASN A 120 10.44 -13.77 4.28
C ASN A 120 9.27 -14.76 4.12
N ASN A 121 8.97 -15.53 5.16
CA ASN A 121 7.87 -16.52 5.18
C ASN A 121 7.83 -17.45 3.94
N TYR A 122 8.99 -17.81 3.40
CA TYR A 122 9.15 -18.59 2.17
C TYR A 122 8.56 -17.95 0.90
N VAL A 123 8.40 -16.63 0.87
CA VAL A 123 8.08 -15.90 -0.36
C VAL A 123 9.27 -16.00 -1.32
N PRO A 124 9.03 -16.37 -2.60
CA PRO A 124 10.10 -16.44 -3.59
C PRO A 124 10.82 -15.10 -3.77
N SER A 125 12.12 -15.13 -3.70
CA SER A 125 12.99 -13.95 -3.83
C SER A 125 14.12 -14.24 -4.80
N LEU A 126 14.55 -13.23 -5.55
CA LEU A 126 15.75 -13.30 -6.38
C LEU A 126 16.98 -13.20 -5.49
N LYS A 127 17.84 -14.20 -5.56
CA LYS A 127 19.11 -14.25 -4.82
C LYS A 127 20.27 -13.93 -5.74
N LEU A 128 21.07 -12.95 -5.35
CA LEU A 128 22.40 -12.68 -5.91
C LEU A 128 23.48 -13.02 -4.88
N ILE A 129 24.60 -13.51 -5.37
CA ILE A 129 25.77 -13.90 -4.56
C ILE A 129 27.00 -13.30 -5.21
N ASN A 130 27.83 -12.61 -4.44
CA ASN A 130 29.23 -12.35 -4.81
C ASN A 130 30.05 -13.52 -4.27
N ASP A 131 30.57 -14.39 -5.13
CA ASP A 131 31.31 -15.60 -4.74
C ASP A 131 32.82 -15.52 -4.90
N GLY A 132 33.35 -14.30 -5.02
CA GLY A 132 34.77 -14.01 -4.89
C GLY A 132 35.52 -13.72 -6.19
N ASP A 133 34.81 -13.34 -7.22
CA ASP A 133 35.39 -12.75 -8.43
C ASP A 133 35.41 -11.21 -8.37
N ASP A 134 36.32 -10.59 -9.12
CA ASP A 134 36.48 -9.12 -9.16
C ASP A 134 35.26 -8.38 -9.79
N ASP A 135 34.29 -9.11 -10.31
CA ASP A 135 33.09 -8.56 -10.94
C ASP A 135 31.88 -8.56 -9.98
N ASP A 136 31.26 -7.40 -9.80
CA ASP A 136 30.06 -7.27 -8.97
C ASP A 136 28.83 -7.86 -9.68
N PRO A 137 28.12 -8.79 -9.05
CA PRO A 137 26.96 -9.42 -9.66
C PRO A 137 25.79 -8.46 -9.72
N TYR A 138 25.22 -8.32 -10.90
CA TYR A 138 23.98 -7.55 -11.11
C TYR A 138 23.07 -8.20 -12.14
N ILE A 139 21.83 -7.76 -12.16
CA ILE A 139 20.87 -8.04 -13.21
C ILE A 139 20.42 -6.75 -13.83
N ASP A 140 20.05 -6.78 -15.11
CA ASP A 140 19.54 -5.61 -15.80
C ASP A 140 18.34 -5.92 -16.70
N GLU A 141 17.57 -4.89 -17.01
CA GLU A 141 16.50 -4.92 -18.00
C GLU A 141 16.56 -3.62 -18.83
N GLU A 142 16.47 -3.76 -20.16
CA GLU A 142 16.40 -2.62 -21.07
C GLU A 142 14.96 -2.17 -21.26
N ILE A 143 14.70 -0.90 -20.97
CA ILE A 143 13.36 -0.32 -21.02
C ILE A 143 13.39 1.03 -21.75
N VAL A 144 12.41 1.25 -22.64
CA VAL A 144 12.22 2.54 -23.29
C VAL A 144 11.40 3.45 -22.39
N LEU A 145 11.99 4.55 -21.95
CA LEU A 145 11.39 5.52 -21.03
C LEU A 145 11.11 6.85 -21.74
N SER A 146 10.10 7.58 -21.28
CA SER A 146 9.80 8.92 -21.76
C SER A 146 10.69 9.96 -21.07
N THR A 147 11.33 10.82 -21.83
CA THR A 147 12.20 11.90 -21.34
C THR A 147 11.44 13.05 -20.68
N SER A 148 10.10 13.06 -20.76
CA SER A 148 9.24 14.07 -20.13
C SER A 148 8.66 13.63 -18.78
N LYS A 149 9.05 12.43 -18.29
CA LYS A 149 8.49 11.81 -17.09
C LYS A 149 9.58 11.48 -16.09
N LYS A 150 9.18 11.32 -14.83
CA LYS A 150 10.05 10.87 -13.74
C LYS A 150 9.71 9.44 -13.38
N TYR A 151 10.72 8.70 -12.97
CA TYR A 151 10.57 7.29 -12.63
C TYR A 151 11.18 6.98 -11.27
N ARG A 152 10.63 5.99 -10.62
CA ARG A 152 11.15 5.42 -9.37
C ARG A 152 11.49 3.96 -9.59
N LEU A 153 12.76 3.62 -9.46
CA LEU A 153 13.25 2.27 -9.29
C LEU A 153 13.22 1.94 -7.79
N LYS A 154 12.39 0.99 -7.39
CA LYS A 154 12.27 0.52 -6.02
C LYS A 154 12.69 -0.94 -5.94
N VAL A 155 13.43 -1.29 -4.91
CA VAL A 155 13.71 -2.67 -4.55
C VAL A 155 13.31 -2.92 -3.11
N LYS A 156 12.81 -4.13 -2.84
CA LYS A 156 12.54 -4.61 -1.50
C LYS A 156 13.48 -5.77 -1.19
N ILE A 157 14.34 -5.54 -0.20
CA ILE A 157 15.31 -6.53 0.27
C ILE A 157 14.68 -7.31 1.41
N SER A 158 14.59 -8.62 1.26
CA SER A 158 14.12 -9.55 2.29
C SER A 158 15.23 -10.17 3.11
N TYR A 159 16.43 -10.23 2.55
CA TYR A 159 17.62 -10.75 3.22
C TYR A 159 18.89 -10.11 2.67
N ALA A 160 19.78 -9.68 3.53
CA ALA A 160 21.12 -9.23 3.20
C ALA A 160 22.07 -9.76 4.28
N ASN A 161 23.14 -10.42 3.87
CA ASN A 161 24.12 -11.02 4.78
C ASN A 161 25.54 -10.92 4.25
N ASP A 162 26.42 -10.41 5.08
CA ASP A 162 27.86 -10.52 4.95
C ASP A 162 28.32 -11.68 5.84
N PRO A 163 28.81 -12.79 5.25
CA PRO A 163 29.22 -13.97 6.00
C PRO A 163 30.51 -13.80 6.80
N THR A 164 31.31 -12.75 6.51
CA THR A 164 32.63 -12.58 7.16
C THR A 164 32.53 -11.95 8.53
N GLY A 165 31.43 -11.22 8.81
CA GLY A 165 31.20 -10.61 10.13
C GLY A 165 32.25 -9.54 10.50
N ALA A 166 33.07 -9.11 9.55
CA ALA A 166 34.20 -8.20 9.79
C ALA A 166 33.75 -6.73 9.93
N GLY A 167 32.46 -6.46 9.88
CA GLY A 167 31.91 -5.10 9.94
C GLY A 167 31.80 -4.43 8.58
N ASP A 168 32.09 -5.16 7.53
CA ASP A 168 31.88 -4.72 6.15
C ASP A 168 30.41 -4.96 5.79
N SER A 169 29.79 -3.96 5.26
CA SER A 169 28.34 -3.92 5.02
C SER A 169 28.02 -4.39 3.61
N VAL A 170 26.89 -5.07 3.45
CA VAL A 170 26.35 -5.41 2.13
C VAL A 170 26.09 -4.14 1.34
N GLY A 171 26.72 -3.99 0.18
CA GLY A 171 26.51 -2.88 -0.73
C GLY A 171 25.38 -3.16 -1.70
N LEU A 172 24.53 -2.15 -1.95
CA LEU A 172 23.44 -2.18 -2.94
C LEU A 172 23.73 -1.16 -4.02
N LYS A 173 23.65 -1.59 -5.29
CA LYS A 173 23.71 -0.75 -6.48
C LYS A 173 22.34 -0.73 -7.17
N LEU A 174 21.73 0.45 -7.23
CA LEU A 174 20.60 0.73 -8.10
C LEU A 174 21.06 1.74 -9.15
N GLN A 175 20.88 1.43 -10.42
CA GLN A 175 21.33 2.29 -11.49
C GLN A 175 20.31 2.32 -12.63
N ALA A 176 20.13 3.51 -13.19
CA ALA A 176 19.43 3.71 -14.45
C ALA A 176 20.40 4.41 -15.41
N LYS A 177 20.83 3.71 -16.45
CA LYS A 177 21.87 4.15 -17.39
C LYS A 177 21.28 4.27 -18.78
N SER A 178 21.48 5.43 -19.44
CA SER A 178 21.13 5.60 -20.85
C SER A 178 22.00 4.74 -21.75
N ASP A 179 21.40 4.08 -22.73
CA ASP A 179 22.11 3.27 -23.75
C ASP A 179 23.02 4.11 -24.65
N SER A 180 22.81 5.41 -24.72
CA SER A 180 23.66 6.33 -25.50
C SER A 180 25.11 6.45 -24.97
N GLY A 181 25.38 5.90 -23.76
CA GLY A 181 26.70 5.96 -23.13
C GLY A 181 27.10 7.33 -22.57
N ALA A 182 26.18 8.30 -22.54
CA ALA A 182 26.45 9.61 -21.98
C ALA A 182 26.52 9.55 -20.46
N GLU A 183 27.57 10.11 -19.85
CA GLU A 183 27.78 10.11 -18.40
C GLU A 183 26.64 10.83 -17.65
N ASP A 184 26.08 11.89 -18.25
CA ASP A 184 24.99 12.67 -17.63
C ASP A 184 23.65 11.90 -17.53
N GLY A 185 23.48 10.79 -18.28
CA GLY A 185 22.30 9.91 -18.22
C GLY A 185 22.42 8.76 -17.22
N ASN A 186 23.43 8.80 -16.38
CA ASN A 186 23.70 7.72 -15.44
C ASN A 186 23.28 8.11 -14.02
N TYR A 187 22.15 7.56 -13.56
CA TYR A 187 21.64 7.77 -12.22
C TYR A 187 22.02 6.57 -11.35
N ILE A 188 22.73 6.81 -10.27
CA ILE A 188 23.25 5.75 -9.40
C ILE A 188 22.87 6.04 -7.96
N LEU A 189 22.36 5.03 -7.27
CA LEU A 189 22.27 4.95 -5.83
C LEU A 189 23.16 3.81 -5.35
N ASN A 190 24.27 4.14 -4.72
CA ASN A 190 25.11 3.19 -4.01
C ASN A 190 24.90 3.34 -2.51
N THR A 191 24.64 2.23 -1.83
CA THR A 191 24.45 2.21 -0.38
C THR A 191 25.28 1.09 0.21
N THR A 192 26.17 1.42 1.11
CA THR A 192 27.19 0.51 1.65
C THR A 192 26.74 -0.30 2.87
N ALA A 193 25.55 -0.06 3.39
CA ALA A 193 25.07 -0.74 4.60
C ALA A 193 23.59 -1.06 4.48
N VAL A 194 23.25 -2.03 3.61
CA VAL A 194 21.85 -2.40 3.43
C VAL A 194 21.40 -3.43 4.48
N THR A 195 20.18 -3.22 4.92
CA THR A 195 19.45 -4.15 5.77
C THR A 195 18.13 -4.51 5.08
N ASN A 196 17.37 -5.42 5.67
CA ASN A 196 16.01 -5.70 5.18
C ASN A 196 15.18 -4.43 5.16
N GLY A 197 14.59 -4.13 4.00
CA GLY A 197 13.83 -2.89 3.82
C GLY A 197 13.59 -2.54 2.35
N GLU A 198 13.08 -1.34 2.14
CA GLU A 198 12.84 -0.79 0.81
C GLU A 198 13.86 0.30 0.51
N TYR A 199 14.40 0.24 -0.70
CA TYR A 199 15.35 1.21 -1.25
C TYR A 199 14.83 1.69 -2.59
N PHE A 200 15.07 2.96 -2.92
CA PHE A 200 14.58 3.51 -4.18
C PHE A 200 15.53 4.56 -4.77
N LEU A 201 15.55 4.62 -6.10
CA LEU A 201 16.23 5.60 -6.91
C LEU A 201 15.20 6.34 -7.76
N ASP A 202 15.09 7.66 -7.58
CA ASP A 202 14.27 8.52 -8.42
C ASP A 202 15.15 9.17 -9.52
N PHE A 203 14.68 9.13 -10.76
CA PHE A 203 15.41 9.71 -11.87
C PHE A 203 14.48 10.26 -12.97
N GLU A 204 15.02 11.12 -13.79
CA GLU A 204 14.36 11.74 -14.94
C GLU A 204 15.19 11.47 -16.19
N PRO A 205 14.71 10.60 -17.10
CA PRO A 205 15.44 10.29 -18.33
C PRO A 205 15.72 11.54 -19.16
N LEU A 206 16.93 11.67 -19.67
CA LEU A 206 17.34 12.75 -20.54
C LEU A 206 17.41 12.25 -21.99
N ASP A 207 17.07 13.10 -22.97
CA ASP A 207 17.19 12.78 -24.38
C ASP A 207 18.64 13.02 -24.83
N TYR A 208 19.37 11.94 -25.04
CA TYR A 208 20.75 11.97 -25.57
C TYR A 208 20.84 11.64 -27.05
N SER A 209 19.75 11.22 -27.69
CA SER A 209 19.74 10.84 -29.11
C SER A 209 19.96 12.02 -30.03
N GLY A 210 19.88 13.27 -29.52
CA GLY A 210 20.03 14.50 -30.28
C GLY A 210 18.95 14.71 -31.36
N GLY A 211 17.98 13.85 -31.43
CA GLY A 211 16.90 13.85 -32.41
C GLY A 211 15.61 14.55 -31.95
N GLY A 212 15.57 15.06 -30.73
CA GLY A 212 14.35 15.64 -30.13
C GLY A 212 13.27 14.62 -29.89
N GLY A 213 13.65 13.36 -29.65
CA GLY A 213 12.74 12.27 -29.28
C GLY A 213 12.20 12.42 -27.86
N ASN A 214 10.95 11.99 -27.64
CA ASN A 214 10.36 12.02 -26.31
C ASN A 214 10.59 10.70 -25.53
N THR A 215 11.47 9.84 -26.03
CA THR A 215 11.79 8.53 -25.43
C THR A 215 13.25 8.19 -25.60
N GLU A 216 13.82 7.53 -24.61
CA GLU A 216 15.20 7.05 -24.57
C GLU A 216 15.24 5.64 -24.01
N GLN A 217 16.17 4.80 -24.50
CA GLN A 217 16.40 3.46 -23.97
C GLN A 217 17.29 3.55 -22.74
N TYR A 218 16.85 2.95 -21.66
CA TYR A 218 17.56 2.88 -20.39
C TYR A 218 17.76 1.44 -19.96
N GLN A 219 18.97 1.14 -19.53
CA GLN A 219 19.34 -0.09 -18.84
C GLN A 219 19.10 0.13 -17.35
N ILE A 220 18.19 -0.64 -16.77
CA ILE A 220 17.87 -0.62 -15.34
C ILE A 220 18.66 -1.72 -14.66
N ILE A 221 19.57 -1.35 -13.77
CA ILE A 221 20.52 -2.24 -13.15
C ILE A 221 20.21 -2.36 -11.65
N VAL A 222 20.16 -3.59 -11.15
CA VAL A 222 20.01 -3.92 -9.73
C VAL A 222 21.05 -4.97 -9.35
N GLY A 223 21.87 -4.67 -8.36
CA GLY A 223 22.93 -5.58 -7.98
C GLY A 223 23.65 -5.21 -6.69
N LEU A 224 24.81 -5.81 -6.52
CA LEU A 224 25.72 -5.48 -5.43
C LEU A 224 26.63 -4.31 -5.85
N GLU A 225 27.08 -3.53 -4.88
CA GLU A 225 28.00 -2.41 -5.09
C GLU A 225 29.44 -2.90 -5.24
N GLU A 226 30.25 -2.19 -6.02
CA GLU A 226 31.69 -2.41 -6.13
C GLU A 226 32.37 -2.52 -4.75
N ASN A 227 33.27 -3.48 -4.61
CA ASN A 227 33.96 -3.82 -3.37
C ASN A 227 33.08 -4.48 -2.29
N THR A 228 31.96 -5.07 -2.67
CA THR A 228 31.22 -5.96 -1.75
C THR A 228 32.06 -7.21 -1.47
N GLN A 229 32.11 -7.63 -0.23
CA GLN A 229 32.94 -8.78 0.22
C GLN A 229 32.51 -10.10 -0.42
N ASP A 230 33.48 -10.99 -0.62
CA ASP A 230 33.24 -12.35 -1.10
C ASP A 230 32.22 -13.10 -0.27
N ASN A 231 31.36 -13.89 -0.92
CA ASN A 231 30.27 -14.64 -0.33
C ASN A 231 29.14 -13.80 0.28
N THR A 232 29.08 -12.52 -0.06
CA THR A 232 27.92 -11.68 0.27
C THR A 232 26.69 -12.14 -0.49
N VAL A 233 25.56 -12.16 0.20
CA VAL A 233 24.27 -12.61 -0.34
C VAL A 233 23.21 -11.54 -0.12
N ILE A 234 22.45 -11.25 -1.18
CA ILE A 234 21.26 -10.39 -1.11
C ILE A 234 20.05 -11.07 -1.75
N HIS A 235 18.89 -10.93 -1.13
CA HIS A 235 17.63 -11.41 -1.67
C HIS A 235 16.69 -10.23 -1.95
N PHE A 236 16.24 -10.11 -3.18
CA PHE A 236 15.22 -9.15 -3.61
C PHE A 236 13.85 -9.85 -3.68
N SER A 237 12.90 -9.43 -2.87
CA SER A 237 11.51 -9.91 -2.92
C SER A 237 10.66 -9.16 -3.94
N GLU A 238 11.05 -7.93 -4.27
CA GLU A 238 10.40 -7.08 -5.26
C GLU A 238 11.42 -6.16 -5.93
N ILE A 239 11.33 -6.02 -7.25
CA ILE A 239 12.01 -5.00 -8.04
C ILE A 239 10.94 -4.32 -8.88
N SER A 240 10.78 -3.02 -8.78
CA SER A 240 9.66 -2.28 -9.36
C SER A 240 10.17 -0.99 -10.00
N LEU A 241 9.79 -0.74 -11.25
CA LEU A 241 10.02 0.53 -11.92
C LEU A 241 8.69 1.15 -12.31
N LYS A 242 8.38 2.30 -11.76
CA LYS A 242 7.12 3.00 -12.00
C LYS A 242 7.35 4.46 -12.33
N GLU A 243 6.45 4.99 -13.15
CA GLU A 243 6.38 6.43 -13.36
C GLU A 243 5.94 7.13 -12.06
N ILE A 244 6.62 8.21 -11.70
CA ILE A 244 6.18 9.09 -10.61
C ILE A 244 5.07 9.98 -11.17
N ASP A 245 3.84 9.56 -10.95
CA ASP A 245 2.65 10.33 -11.31
C ASP A 245 2.11 11.04 -10.07
N ASN A 246 2.40 12.34 -9.99
CA ASN A 246 1.96 13.17 -8.87
C ASN A 246 0.46 13.53 -8.92
N SER A 247 -0.29 12.90 -9.80
CA SER A 247 -1.72 13.13 -9.95
C SER A 247 -2.58 11.95 -9.50
N THR A 248 -2.01 10.74 -9.41
CA THR A 248 -2.78 9.52 -9.12
C THR A 248 -2.75 9.15 -7.65
N LEU A 249 -3.94 8.96 -7.09
CA LEU A 249 -4.17 8.50 -5.72
C LEU A 249 -4.50 7.00 -5.71
N ALA A 250 -4.40 6.36 -4.55
CA ALA A 250 -4.83 4.99 -4.36
C ALA A 250 -6.33 4.81 -4.69
N THR A 251 -6.70 3.64 -5.19
CA THR A 251 -8.08 3.35 -5.63
C THR A 251 -9.01 3.00 -4.47
N ASP A 252 -8.45 2.63 -3.33
CA ASP A 252 -9.17 2.23 -2.12
C ASP A 252 -9.44 3.39 -1.14
N ILE A 253 -9.20 4.64 -1.56
CA ILE A 253 -9.42 5.82 -0.72
C ILE A 253 -10.90 5.98 -0.38
N TYR A 254 -11.21 5.99 0.92
CA TYR A 254 -12.47 6.48 1.46
C TYR A 254 -12.42 7.99 1.68
N ARG A 255 -11.39 8.47 2.38
CA ARG A 255 -11.21 9.89 2.67
C ARG A 255 -9.73 10.26 2.55
N LEU A 256 -9.44 11.22 1.67
CA LEU A 256 -8.12 11.83 1.57
C LEU A 256 -7.85 12.67 2.82
N GLY A 257 -6.67 12.49 3.40
CA GLY A 257 -6.17 13.29 4.50
C GLY A 257 -5.28 14.42 4.00
N GLU A 258 -4.14 14.59 4.65
CA GLU A 258 -3.20 15.63 4.29
C GLU A 258 -2.33 15.21 3.10
N VAL A 259 -2.10 16.16 2.20
CA VAL A 259 -1.16 16.04 1.09
C VAL A 259 0.05 16.89 1.43
N MET A 260 1.24 16.29 1.39
CA MET A 260 2.49 16.92 1.78
C MET A 260 3.45 16.96 0.60
N TYR A 261 4.10 18.09 0.41
CA TYR A 261 5.13 18.28 -0.61
C TYR A 261 6.47 18.55 0.07
N LYS A 262 7.49 17.79 -0.27
CA LYS A 262 8.86 17.98 0.18
C LYS A 262 9.73 18.32 -1.02
N ASN A 263 10.31 19.51 -1.00
CA ASN A 263 11.23 19.94 -2.05
C ASN A 263 12.59 19.24 -1.92
N SER A 264 13.29 19.06 -3.03
CA SER A 264 14.67 18.55 -3.05
C SER A 264 15.57 19.34 -2.12
N GLY A 265 16.35 18.64 -1.30
CA GLY A 265 17.27 19.27 -0.32
C GLY A 265 16.60 19.90 0.91
N SER A 266 15.27 19.89 1.01
CA SER A 266 14.57 20.35 2.21
C SER A 266 14.50 19.26 3.27
N SER A 267 14.73 19.63 4.54
CA SER A 267 14.54 18.73 5.69
C SER A 267 13.09 18.66 6.16
N TYR A 268 12.20 19.52 5.66
CA TYR A 268 10.79 19.58 6.04
C TYR A 268 9.87 19.50 4.83
N ALA A 269 8.68 18.97 5.05
CA ALA A 269 7.61 18.94 4.06
C ALA A 269 6.63 20.10 4.30
N THR A 270 6.01 20.58 3.24
CA THR A 270 4.99 21.65 3.26
C THR A 270 3.63 21.03 2.95
N GLN A 271 2.60 21.41 3.69
CA GLN A 271 1.25 20.98 3.42
C GLN A 271 0.73 21.61 2.13
N VAL A 272 0.13 20.80 1.26
CA VAL A 272 -0.55 21.24 0.05
C VAL A 272 -2.03 21.44 0.36
N SER A 273 -2.54 22.66 0.21
CA SER A 273 -3.93 22.99 0.57
C SER A 273 -4.89 22.63 -0.56
N GLU A 274 -6.04 22.02 -0.19
CA GLU A 274 -7.12 21.75 -1.14
C GLU A 274 -7.90 23.00 -1.48
N VAL A 275 -8.15 23.22 -2.77
CA VAL A 275 -8.98 24.31 -3.26
C VAL A 275 -9.93 23.81 -4.34
N SER A 276 -11.10 24.43 -4.43
CA SER A 276 -12.02 24.17 -5.54
C SER A 276 -11.50 24.81 -6.84
N THR A 277 -11.95 24.30 -7.98
CA THR A 277 -11.60 24.87 -9.29
C THR A 277 -11.93 26.37 -9.39
N ASN A 278 -13.05 26.79 -8.82
CA ASN A 278 -13.45 28.21 -8.83
C ASN A 278 -12.52 29.07 -7.96
N GLN A 279 -12.11 28.58 -6.81
CA GLN A 279 -11.16 29.26 -5.94
C GLN A 279 -9.78 29.37 -6.60
N LEU A 280 -9.32 28.32 -7.31
CA LEU A 280 -8.05 28.34 -8.03
C LEU A 280 -7.99 29.48 -9.05
N VAL A 281 -9.08 29.73 -9.79
CA VAL A 281 -9.17 30.86 -10.73
C VAL A 281 -8.92 32.18 -9.99
N SER A 282 -9.57 32.37 -8.83
CA SER A 282 -9.39 33.57 -8.02
C SER A 282 -7.97 33.72 -7.46
N TYR A 283 -7.35 32.62 -7.03
CA TYR A 283 -5.94 32.62 -6.56
C TYR A 283 -4.97 33.00 -7.68
N ASN A 284 -5.20 32.54 -8.91
CA ASN A 284 -4.34 32.83 -10.08
C ASN A 284 -4.44 34.28 -10.57
N LEU A 285 -5.53 34.99 -10.26
CA LEU A 285 -5.72 36.39 -10.68
C LEU A 285 -4.82 37.37 -9.92
N SER A 286 -4.40 37.05 -8.70
CA SER A 286 -3.57 37.92 -7.87
C SER A 286 -2.14 37.39 -7.76
N PRO A 287 -1.12 38.21 -8.03
CA PRO A 287 0.28 37.82 -7.86
C PRO A 287 0.64 37.40 -6.42
N LEU A 288 -0.07 37.92 -5.41
CA LEU A 288 0.17 37.64 -3.99
C LEU A 288 -0.42 36.28 -3.55
N THR A 289 -1.48 35.82 -4.21
CA THR A 289 -2.18 34.59 -3.83
C THR A 289 -1.89 33.42 -4.77
N ARG A 290 -1.19 33.68 -5.89
CA ARG A 290 -0.83 32.65 -6.85
C ARG A 290 -0.06 31.52 -6.19
N PRO A 291 -0.38 30.25 -6.51
CA PRO A 291 0.35 29.10 -6.00
C PRO A 291 1.86 29.20 -6.27
N THR A 292 2.66 28.90 -5.27
CA THR A 292 4.12 28.87 -5.33
C THR A 292 4.63 27.53 -4.80
N ILE A 293 5.91 27.24 -5.01
CA ILE A 293 6.54 26.02 -4.46
C ILE A 293 6.50 26.01 -2.93
N GLN A 294 6.52 27.17 -2.27
CA GLN A 294 6.42 27.29 -0.82
C GLN A 294 4.97 27.15 -0.32
N ASN A 295 3.99 27.52 -1.13
CA ASN A 295 2.57 27.44 -0.82
C ASN A 295 1.84 26.75 -1.98
N PRO A 296 2.02 25.45 -2.16
CA PRO A 296 1.37 24.69 -3.23
C PRO A 296 -0.11 24.47 -2.90
N LEU A 297 -0.92 24.41 -3.95
CA LEU A 297 -2.35 24.09 -3.86
C LEU A 297 -2.66 22.86 -4.71
N TYR A 298 -3.71 22.13 -4.37
CA TYR A 298 -4.22 21.08 -5.25
C TYR A 298 -5.72 21.21 -5.46
N VAL A 299 -6.17 20.75 -6.62
CA VAL A 299 -7.58 20.58 -6.99
C VAL A 299 -7.85 19.09 -7.16
N ARG A 300 -8.90 18.59 -6.55
CA ARG A 300 -9.35 17.23 -6.73
C ARG A 300 -10.08 17.10 -8.07
N SER A 301 -9.49 16.37 -9.01
CA SER A 301 -10.02 16.18 -10.36
C SER A 301 -10.98 14.99 -10.43
N SER A 302 -10.73 13.94 -9.64
CA SER A 302 -11.61 12.78 -9.49
C SER A 302 -11.40 12.11 -8.13
N ASN A 303 -12.06 10.97 -7.89
CA ASN A 303 -11.85 10.20 -6.65
C ASN A 303 -10.41 9.67 -6.50
N VAL A 304 -9.73 9.44 -7.61
CA VAL A 304 -8.39 8.84 -7.67
C VAL A 304 -7.36 9.77 -8.30
N SER A 305 -7.67 11.05 -8.52
CA SER A 305 -6.70 11.98 -9.07
C SER A 305 -6.83 13.39 -8.52
N ILE A 306 -5.66 14.03 -8.35
CA ILE A 306 -5.52 15.43 -7.98
C ILE A 306 -4.64 16.16 -9.00
N THR A 307 -4.82 17.46 -9.13
CA THR A 307 -3.93 18.31 -9.93
C THR A 307 -3.28 19.34 -9.01
N ILE A 308 -1.95 19.41 -9.04
CA ILE A 308 -1.17 20.27 -8.16
C ILE A 308 -0.70 21.53 -8.89
N TYR A 309 -0.69 22.62 -8.17
CA TYR A 309 -0.27 23.94 -8.64
C TYR A 309 0.77 24.54 -7.68
N PRO A 310 1.92 25.09 -8.21
CA PRO A 310 2.34 25.00 -9.60
C PRO A 310 2.69 23.57 -10.02
N SER A 311 2.57 23.26 -11.31
CA SER A 311 2.87 21.92 -11.85
C SER A 311 4.38 21.56 -11.85
N ILE A 312 5.21 22.43 -11.30
CA ILE A 312 6.67 22.27 -11.31
C ILE A 312 7.07 21.46 -10.09
N LEU A 313 7.26 20.17 -10.28
CA LEU A 313 7.97 19.32 -9.33
C LEU A 313 9.45 19.29 -9.76
N THR A 314 10.33 19.76 -8.90
CA THR A 314 11.78 19.67 -9.13
C THR A 314 12.27 18.25 -8.91
N THR A 315 13.32 17.85 -9.62
CA THR A 315 13.99 16.55 -9.42
C THR A 315 14.34 16.32 -7.96
N GLY A 316 14.06 15.13 -7.42
CA GLY A 316 14.28 14.80 -6.03
C GLY A 316 13.23 15.34 -5.05
N SER A 317 12.17 16.00 -5.54
CA SER A 317 11.02 16.34 -4.71
C SER A 317 10.09 15.13 -4.53
N THR A 318 9.45 15.05 -3.38
CA THR A 318 8.48 13.99 -3.09
C THR A 318 7.12 14.58 -2.73
N LEU A 319 6.09 13.94 -3.23
CA LEU A 319 4.72 14.21 -2.86
C LEU A 319 4.17 12.99 -2.13
N THR A 320 3.74 13.20 -0.90
CA THR A 320 3.16 12.14 -0.07
C THR A 320 1.76 12.54 0.38
N TYR A 321 0.93 11.57 0.66
CA TYR A 321 -0.40 11.80 1.20
C TYR A 321 -0.78 10.75 2.22
N ASN A 322 -1.67 11.15 3.11
CA ASN A 322 -2.29 10.28 4.09
C ASN A 322 -3.75 10.08 3.71
N TYR A 323 -4.30 8.92 3.97
CA TYR A 323 -5.71 8.68 3.72
C TYR A 323 -6.30 7.62 4.64
N VAL A 324 -7.62 7.60 4.69
CA VAL A 324 -8.38 6.50 5.27
C VAL A 324 -8.83 5.60 4.14
N LYS A 325 -8.45 4.33 4.19
CA LYS A 325 -8.84 3.35 3.17
C LYS A 325 -10.25 2.81 3.41
N ASN A 326 -10.91 2.40 2.33
CA ASN A 326 -12.09 1.56 2.43
C ASN A 326 -11.69 0.17 2.97
N PRO A 327 -12.47 -0.41 3.89
CA PRO A 327 -12.22 -1.78 4.33
C PRO A 327 -12.36 -2.75 3.14
N SER A 328 -11.42 -3.69 3.02
CA SER A 328 -11.50 -4.76 2.03
C SER A 328 -12.62 -5.74 2.37
N ALA A 329 -13.26 -6.30 1.34
CA ALA A 329 -14.37 -7.24 1.55
C ALA A 329 -13.87 -8.49 2.28
N PRO A 330 -14.44 -8.83 3.45
CA PRO A 330 -14.10 -10.04 4.17
C PRO A 330 -14.59 -11.27 3.37
N LYS A 331 -13.81 -12.35 3.37
CA LYS A 331 -14.16 -13.55 2.63
C LYS A 331 -13.86 -14.81 3.41
N TRP A 332 -14.92 -15.51 3.82
CA TRP A 332 -14.84 -16.84 4.39
C TRP A 332 -14.74 -17.86 3.26
N THR A 333 -13.57 -18.46 3.12
CA THR A 333 -13.25 -19.44 2.08
C THR A 333 -13.44 -20.86 2.61
N TYR A 334 -13.82 -21.79 1.75
CA TYR A 334 -14.12 -23.15 2.16
C TYR A 334 -13.83 -24.20 1.09
N ASN A 335 -13.55 -25.40 1.56
CA ASN A 335 -13.54 -26.62 0.76
C ASN A 335 -14.76 -27.47 1.09
N VAL A 336 -15.33 -28.14 0.09
CA VAL A 336 -16.44 -29.06 0.29
C VAL A 336 -15.90 -30.45 0.60
N VAL A 337 -16.10 -30.90 1.85
CA VAL A 337 -15.71 -32.24 2.30
C VAL A 337 -16.96 -32.99 2.74
N LEU A 338 -17.24 -34.11 2.09
CA LEU A 338 -18.44 -34.94 2.35
C LEU A 338 -19.75 -34.12 2.33
N GLY A 339 -19.86 -33.15 1.40
CA GLY A 339 -21.04 -32.29 1.25
C GLY A 339 -21.18 -31.17 2.29
N LYS A 340 -20.16 -30.96 3.14
CA LYS A 340 -20.12 -29.87 4.12
C LYS A 340 -19.03 -28.88 3.78
N ALA A 341 -19.33 -27.60 3.92
CA ALA A 341 -18.33 -26.52 3.81
C ALA A 341 -17.42 -26.51 5.05
N VAL A 342 -16.11 -26.68 4.82
CA VAL A 342 -15.09 -26.65 5.86
C VAL A 342 -14.19 -25.45 5.60
N TYR A 343 -13.94 -24.63 6.60
CA TYR A 343 -13.11 -23.44 6.49
C TYR A 343 -11.71 -23.75 5.95
N ASN A 344 -11.27 -22.97 4.97
CA ASN A 344 -9.94 -23.04 4.39
C ASN A 344 -9.21 -21.70 4.60
N SER A 345 -8.36 -21.61 5.62
CA SER A 345 -7.57 -20.42 5.93
C SER A 345 -6.38 -20.21 4.98
N SER A 346 -6.03 -21.23 4.19
CA SER A 346 -4.85 -21.18 3.29
C SER A 346 -5.22 -20.79 1.86
N ALA A 347 -6.48 -20.42 1.60
CA ALA A 347 -6.87 -19.94 0.29
C ALA A 347 -6.29 -18.53 0.06
N SER A 348 -5.78 -18.25 -1.14
CA SER A 348 -5.17 -16.97 -1.50
C SER A 348 -6.13 -15.77 -1.41
N ASP A 349 -7.43 -16.04 -1.42
CA ASP A 349 -8.50 -15.05 -1.34
C ASP A 349 -9.22 -15.03 0.02
N ALA A 350 -8.69 -15.75 1.04
CA ALA A 350 -9.19 -15.68 2.41
C ALA A 350 -8.88 -14.30 3.00
N ASN A 351 -9.90 -13.62 3.52
CA ASN A 351 -9.74 -12.29 4.10
C ASN A 351 -10.57 -12.15 5.37
N ASP A 352 -9.92 -11.75 6.45
CA ASP A 352 -10.55 -11.46 7.73
C ASP A 352 -11.17 -10.05 7.75
N PHE A 353 -11.96 -9.74 8.78
CA PHE A 353 -12.45 -8.39 8.99
C PHE A 353 -11.31 -7.45 9.40
N GLU A 354 -11.28 -6.26 8.84
CA GLU A 354 -10.27 -5.24 9.20
C GLU A 354 -10.66 -4.40 10.43
N LEU A 355 -11.86 -4.58 10.96
CA LEU A 355 -12.33 -3.88 12.15
C LEU A 355 -11.54 -4.24 13.41
N HIS A 356 -11.56 -3.33 14.39
CA HIS A 356 -10.96 -3.56 15.69
C HIS A 356 -11.61 -4.76 16.40
N SER A 357 -10.84 -5.49 17.19
CA SER A 357 -11.31 -6.72 17.87
C SER A 357 -12.52 -6.52 18.80
N SER A 358 -12.75 -5.29 19.30
CA SER A 358 -13.93 -4.96 20.09
C SER A 358 -15.25 -5.06 19.33
N GLU A 359 -15.22 -5.01 17.98
CA GLU A 359 -16.40 -5.01 17.14
C GLU A 359 -16.93 -6.42 16.80
N GLU A 360 -16.32 -7.47 17.34
CA GLU A 360 -16.69 -8.85 17.02
C GLU A 360 -18.18 -9.14 17.32
N ASN A 361 -18.69 -8.66 18.44
CA ASN A 361 -20.09 -8.86 18.79
C ASN A 361 -21.04 -8.04 17.90
N ASN A 362 -20.67 -6.79 17.63
CA ASN A 362 -21.42 -5.92 16.72
C ASN A 362 -21.55 -6.54 15.34
N LEU A 363 -20.45 -7.08 14.80
CA LEU A 363 -20.46 -7.81 13.53
C LEU A 363 -21.45 -8.98 13.54
N VAL A 364 -21.44 -9.80 14.60
CA VAL A 364 -22.36 -10.93 14.73
C VAL A 364 -23.81 -10.45 14.69
N TYR A 365 -24.16 -9.40 15.44
CA TYR A 365 -25.52 -8.87 15.47
C TYR A 365 -25.95 -8.24 14.14
N LYS A 366 -25.07 -7.49 13.50
CA LYS A 366 -25.34 -6.89 12.18
C LYS A 366 -25.55 -7.97 11.11
N VAL A 367 -24.71 -8.99 11.07
CA VAL A 367 -24.86 -10.11 10.13
C VAL A 367 -26.17 -10.87 10.38
N LEU A 368 -26.52 -11.12 11.65
CA LEU A 368 -27.80 -11.76 12.00
C LEU A 368 -29.00 -10.90 11.62
N GLN A 369 -28.91 -9.58 11.79
CA GLN A 369 -29.96 -8.66 11.39
C GLN A 369 -30.21 -8.72 9.88
N LEU A 370 -29.15 -8.67 9.08
CA LEU A 370 -29.21 -8.75 7.62
C LEU A 370 -29.73 -10.12 7.16
N ALA A 371 -29.25 -11.20 7.75
CA ALA A 371 -29.72 -12.54 7.49
C ALA A 371 -31.20 -12.73 7.90
N GLY A 372 -31.64 -12.14 9.01
CA GLY A 372 -33.02 -12.14 9.46
C GLY A 372 -33.97 -11.44 8.48
N ILE A 373 -33.58 -10.33 7.91
CA ILE A 373 -34.32 -9.62 6.87
C ILE A 373 -34.46 -10.51 5.62
N SER A 374 -33.35 -11.09 5.15
CA SER A 374 -33.35 -11.97 3.97
C SER A 374 -34.23 -13.20 4.16
N MET A 375 -34.28 -13.79 5.36
CA MET A 375 -35.09 -14.95 5.68
C MET A 375 -36.53 -14.60 6.11
N ASN A 376 -36.89 -13.33 6.08
CA ASN A 376 -38.20 -12.82 6.54
C ASN A 376 -38.54 -13.25 7.99
N ARG A 377 -37.54 -13.11 8.89
CA ARG A 377 -37.59 -13.52 10.30
C ARG A 377 -37.57 -12.29 11.23
N PRO A 378 -38.74 -11.66 11.51
CA PRO A 378 -38.81 -10.45 12.32
C PRO A 378 -38.35 -10.65 13.78
N ASP A 379 -38.45 -11.86 14.32
CA ASP A 379 -37.97 -12.25 15.64
C ASP A 379 -36.42 -12.12 15.77
N ILE A 380 -35.67 -12.55 14.76
CA ILE A 380 -34.21 -12.42 14.72
C ILE A 380 -33.83 -10.94 14.57
N ILE A 381 -34.53 -10.21 13.73
CA ILE A 381 -34.30 -8.77 13.52
C ILE A 381 -34.48 -8.01 14.83
N GLN A 382 -35.59 -8.24 15.55
CA GLN A 382 -35.86 -7.57 16.83
C GLN A 382 -34.82 -7.89 17.91
N ALA A 383 -34.40 -9.16 18.01
CA ALA A 383 -33.40 -9.59 18.98
C ALA A 383 -32.00 -8.95 18.65
N ALA A 384 -31.63 -8.94 17.39
CA ALA A 384 -30.36 -8.36 16.95
C ALA A 384 -30.33 -6.83 17.08
N THR A 385 -31.40 -6.14 16.65
CA THR A 385 -31.51 -4.68 16.77
C THR A 385 -31.56 -4.23 18.23
N GLY A 386 -32.22 -4.99 19.10
CA GLY A 386 -32.27 -4.69 20.54
C GLY A 386 -30.89 -4.78 21.20
N LYS A 387 -30.09 -5.75 20.80
CA LYS A 387 -28.68 -5.89 21.27
C LYS A 387 -27.77 -4.81 20.72
N ASP A 388 -27.85 -4.52 19.44
CA ASP A 388 -27.09 -3.45 18.78
C ASP A 388 -27.38 -2.07 19.43
N ALA A 389 -28.64 -1.78 19.70
CA ALA A 389 -29.03 -0.56 20.40
C ALA A 389 -28.51 -0.49 21.85
N GLN A 390 -28.51 -1.62 22.56
CA GLN A 390 -28.01 -1.70 23.94
C GLN A 390 -26.50 -1.48 23.99
N GLU A 391 -25.72 -2.07 23.09
CA GLU A 391 -24.27 -1.88 23.00
C GLU A 391 -23.92 -0.45 22.59
N SER A 392 -24.64 0.12 21.62
CA SER A 392 -24.45 1.51 21.21
C SER A 392 -24.75 2.51 22.34
N GLN A 393 -25.70 2.21 23.22
CA GLN A 393 -25.97 3.04 24.42
C GLN A 393 -24.87 2.91 25.45
N GLN A 394 -24.34 1.70 25.68
CA GLN A 394 -23.23 1.48 26.62
C GLN A 394 -21.93 2.14 26.17
N GLN A 395 -21.68 2.22 24.85
CA GLN A 395 -20.52 2.92 24.31
C GLN A 395 -20.65 4.45 24.38
N LYS A 396 -21.87 4.97 24.50
CA LYS A 396 -22.17 6.42 24.58
C LYS A 396 -22.40 6.91 26.01
N SER A 397 -22.47 6.04 26.99
CA SER A 397 -22.58 6.37 28.43
C SER A 397 -21.21 6.38 29.11
#